data_1b673b21902e416913c826bcc4129d5f
#
_entry.id   1b673b21902e416913c826bcc4129d5f
#
_cell.length_a   1.000
_cell.length_b   1.000
_cell.length_c   1.000
_cell.angle_alpha   90.00
_cell.angle_beta   90.00
_cell.angle_gamma   90.00
#
_symmetry.space_group_name_H-M   'P 1'
#
loop_
_entity.id
_entity.type
_entity.pdbx_description
1 polymer ?
#
loop_
_entity_poly.entity_id
_entity_poly.type
_entity_poly.pdbx_seq_one_letter_code
_entity_poly.pdbx_strand_id
1 'polypeptide(L)'
;TEGTCQLINEAGIPAEKVKKLCEGRPNVLDEITNGKVDIIVNSPVGKDSVYDDSYLRKAAIKGRIPYCTTMAAAMAAATGIHAVNNLDGGKIASLQELHSRIK
;
A
#
# COMPACT_ATOMS: atom_id res chain seq x y z
N THR A 1 -8.93 4.12 6.20
CA THR A 1 -9.96 4.18 7.24
C THR A 1 -10.05 5.56 7.85
N GLU A 2 -10.96 5.76 8.80
CA GLU A 2 -11.32 7.10 9.29
C GLU A 2 -10.16 7.88 9.90
N GLY A 3 -9.43 7.28 10.83
CA GLY A 3 -8.33 7.97 11.51
C GLY A 3 -7.22 8.39 10.56
N THR A 4 -6.81 7.51 9.68
CA THR A 4 -5.79 7.80 8.67
C THR A 4 -6.29 8.84 7.66
N CYS A 5 -7.53 8.73 7.22
CA CYS A 5 -8.15 9.68 6.32
C CYS A 5 -8.16 11.09 6.93
N GLN A 6 -8.54 11.20 8.19
CA GLN A 6 -8.55 12.47 8.91
C GLN A 6 -7.14 13.09 8.99
N LEU A 7 -6.13 12.31 9.36
CA LEU A 7 -4.75 12.78 9.44
C LEU A 7 -4.22 13.29 8.09
N ILE A 8 -4.51 12.57 7.01
CA ILE A 8 -4.10 12.96 5.66
C ILE A 8 -4.79 14.25 5.22
N ASN A 9 -6.09 14.38 5.49
CA ASN A 9 -6.83 15.59 5.18
C ASN A 9 -6.34 16.80 5.97
N GLU A 10 -6.00 16.62 7.25
CA GLU A 10 -5.42 17.67 8.10
C GLU A 10 -4.05 18.14 7.59
N ALA A 11 -3.31 17.27 6.93
CA ALA A 11 -2.05 17.61 6.27
C ALA A 11 -2.24 18.35 4.92
N GLY A 12 -3.48 18.61 4.51
CA GLY A 12 -3.80 19.30 3.28
C GLY A 12 -3.84 18.41 2.04
N ILE A 13 -3.83 17.09 2.21
CA ILE A 13 -3.88 16.12 1.11
C ILE A 13 -5.30 15.54 1.03
N PRO A 14 -5.97 15.59 -0.14
CA PRO A 14 -7.29 14.99 -0.30
C PRO A 14 -7.25 13.48 -0.08
N ALA A 15 -8.11 12.97 0.79
CA ALA A 15 -8.25 11.55 1.03
C ALA A 15 -9.72 11.20 1.27
N GLU A 16 -10.13 10.04 0.79
CA GLU A 16 -11.48 9.52 0.98
C GLU A 16 -11.51 8.49 2.11
N LYS A 17 -12.58 8.55 2.90
CA LYS A 17 -12.83 7.57 3.97
C LYS A 17 -13.34 6.27 3.36
N VAL A 18 -12.75 5.15 3.79
CA VAL A 18 -13.19 3.80 3.45
C VAL A 18 -13.56 3.07 4.74
N LYS A 19 -14.68 2.37 4.72
CA LYS A 19 -15.13 1.59 5.88
C LYS A 19 -14.24 0.39 6.14
N LYS A 20 -14.04 0.07 7.40
CA LYS A 20 -13.45 -1.20 7.83
C LYS A 20 -14.43 -2.34 7.58
N LEU A 21 -13.94 -3.59 7.64
CA LEU A 21 -14.77 -4.78 7.44
C LEU A 21 -15.96 -4.84 8.41
N CYS A 22 -15.75 -4.47 9.67
CA CYS A 22 -16.78 -4.49 10.71
C CYS A 22 -17.78 -3.33 10.62
N GLU A 23 -17.53 -2.32 9.81
CA GLU A 23 -18.38 -1.12 9.71
C GLU A 23 -19.50 -1.22 8.67
N GLY A 24 -19.55 -2.34 7.93
CA GLY A 24 -20.57 -2.57 6.92
C GLY A 24 -20.04 -2.50 5.49
N ARG A 25 -20.93 -2.42 4.52
CA ARG A 25 -20.57 -2.38 3.09
C ARG A 25 -21.10 -1.09 2.44
N PRO A 26 -20.47 -0.55 1.38
CA PRO A 26 -19.17 -0.99 0.84
C PRO A 26 -18.02 -0.74 1.82
N ASN A 27 -17.02 -1.61 1.81
CA ASN A 27 -15.85 -1.50 2.67
C ASN A 27 -14.56 -1.67 1.88
N VAL A 28 -13.41 -1.72 2.58
CA VAL A 28 -12.11 -1.81 1.95
C VAL A 28 -11.94 -3.04 1.04
N LEU A 29 -12.56 -4.17 1.36
CA LEU A 29 -12.54 -5.37 0.50
C LEU A 29 -13.28 -5.13 -0.81
N ASP A 30 -14.36 -4.39 -0.79
CA ASP A 30 -15.10 -4.05 -2.01
C ASP A 30 -14.26 -3.16 -2.94
N GLU A 31 -13.53 -2.19 -2.37
CA GLU A 31 -12.62 -1.35 -3.15
C GLU A 31 -11.48 -2.15 -3.79
N ILE A 32 -10.92 -3.12 -3.06
CA ILE A 32 -9.89 -4.02 -3.59
C ILE A 32 -10.45 -4.89 -4.70
N THR A 33 -11.60 -5.50 -4.50
CA THR A 33 -12.27 -6.39 -5.46
C THR A 33 -12.63 -5.65 -6.74
N ASN A 34 -13.01 -4.38 -6.63
CA ASN A 34 -13.37 -3.54 -7.77
C ASN A 34 -12.16 -2.96 -8.53
N GLY A 35 -10.95 -3.30 -8.12
CA GLY A 35 -9.72 -2.85 -8.80
C GLY A 35 -9.37 -1.39 -8.59
N LYS A 36 -9.87 -0.76 -7.54
CA LYS A 36 -9.64 0.66 -7.23
C LYS A 36 -8.40 0.92 -6.38
N VAL A 37 -7.68 -0.11 -6.00
CA VAL A 37 -6.53 -0.02 -5.09
C VAL A 37 -5.27 -0.50 -5.78
N ASP A 38 -4.24 0.33 -5.78
CA ASP A 38 -2.94 0.02 -6.40
C ASP A 38 -1.90 -0.44 -5.39
N ILE A 39 -2.02 -0.02 -4.14
CA ILE A 39 -1.13 -0.41 -3.04
C ILE A 39 -1.89 -0.36 -1.73
N ILE A 40 -1.57 -1.27 -0.82
CA ILE A 40 -2.15 -1.31 0.52
C ILE A 40 -1.05 -1.09 1.55
N VAL A 41 -1.28 -0.16 2.46
CA VAL A 41 -0.45 0.04 3.65
C VAL A 41 -1.31 -0.24 4.87
N ASN A 42 -1.00 -1.28 5.59
CA ASN A 42 -1.71 -1.66 6.80
C ASN A 42 -0.76 -2.13 7.88
N SER A 43 -0.71 -1.37 8.98
CA SER A 43 0.12 -1.67 10.14
C SER A 43 -0.80 -2.01 11.31
N PRO A 44 -1.25 -3.28 11.41
CA PRO A 44 -2.27 -3.66 12.39
C PRO A 44 -1.75 -3.60 13.83
N VAL A 45 -2.58 -3.06 14.72
CA VAL A 45 -2.33 -3.01 16.15
C VAL A 45 -3.56 -3.54 16.89
N GLY A 46 -3.36 -4.54 17.73
CA GLY A 46 -4.44 -5.18 18.48
C GLY A 46 -5.08 -6.36 17.77
N LYS A 47 -5.86 -7.14 18.52
CA LYS A 47 -6.43 -8.42 18.04
C LYS A 47 -7.40 -8.25 16.87
N ASP A 48 -8.27 -7.27 16.93
CA ASP A 48 -9.28 -7.05 15.90
C ASP A 48 -8.65 -6.60 14.58
N SER A 49 -7.60 -5.76 14.68
CA SER A 49 -6.85 -5.32 13.51
C SER A 49 -6.09 -6.46 12.84
N VAL A 50 -5.58 -7.42 13.61
CA VAL A 50 -4.90 -8.62 13.07
C VAL A 50 -5.90 -9.50 12.31
N TYR A 51 -7.13 -9.64 12.80
CA TYR A 51 -8.17 -10.38 12.11
C TYR A 51 -8.50 -9.75 10.75
N ASP A 52 -8.75 -8.46 10.70
CA ASP A 52 -9.00 -7.73 9.46
C ASP A 52 -7.80 -7.79 8.50
N ASP A 53 -6.58 -7.72 9.03
CA ASP A 53 -5.35 -7.84 8.24
C ASP A 53 -5.28 -9.15 7.46
N SER A 54 -5.71 -10.25 8.06
CA SER A 54 -5.73 -11.56 7.37
C SER A 54 -6.60 -11.53 6.11
N TYR A 55 -7.78 -10.92 6.18
CA TYR A 55 -8.67 -10.77 5.02
C TYR A 55 -8.09 -9.83 3.98
N LEU A 56 -7.51 -8.72 4.40
CA LEU A 56 -6.86 -7.76 3.50
C LEU A 56 -5.69 -8.38 2.75
N ARG A 57 -4.85 -9.17 3.44
CA ARG A 57 -3.74 -9.88 2.80
C ARG A 57 -4.20 -10.86 1.74
N LYS A 58 -5.21 -11.66 2.05
CA LYS A 58 -5.77 -12.62 1.09
C LYS A 58 -6.31 -11.92 -0.15
N ALA A 59 -7.02 -10.83 0.05
CA ALA A 59 -7.54 -10.02 -1.05
C ALA A 59 -6.42 -9.38 -1.88
N ALA A 60 -5.37 -8.88 -1.23
CA ALA A 60 -4.21 -8.30 -1.90
C ALA A 60 -3.48 -9.34 -2.76
N ILE A 61 -3.24 -10.54 -2.22
CA ILE A 61 -2.60 -11.63 -2.94
C ILE A 61 -3.44 -12.02 -4.17
N LYS A 62 -4.74 -12.19 -3.99
CA LYS A 62 -5.66 -12.54 -5.07
C LYS A 62 -5.70 -11.47 -6.16
N GLY A 63 -5.69 -10.20 -5.78
CA GLY A 63 -5.69 -9.06 -6.69
C GLY A 63 -4.32 -8.64 -7.20
N ARG A 64 -3.25 -9.30 -6.76
CA ARG A 64 -1.84 -8.94 -7.08
C ARG A 64 -1.51 -7.51 -6.69
N ILE A 65 -1.97 -7.08 -5.54
CA ILE A 65 -1.76 -5.72 -5.02
C ILE A 65 -0.59 -5.73 -4.04
N PRO A 66 0.40 -4.85 -4.20
CA PRO A 66 1.49 -4.71 -3.22
C PRO A 66 0.96 -4.37 -1.83
N TYR A 67 1.51 -4.99 -0.81
CA TYR A 67 1.08 -4.89 0.57
C TYR A 67 2.23 -4.52 1.49
N CYS A 68 2.14 -3.37 2.15
CA CYS A 68 3.14 -2.91 3.13
C CYS A 68 2.59 -3.08 4.54
N THR A 69 3.33 -3.78 5.40
CA THR A 69 2.92 -4.07 6.78
C THR A 69 3.58 -3.18 7.82
N THR A 70 4.57 -2.38 7.42
CA THR A 70 5.30 -1.46 8.30
C THR A 70 5.35 -0.07 7.70
N MET A 71 5.50 0.92 8.55
CA MET A 71 5.68 2.32 8.09
C MET A 71 7.00 2.50 7.35
N ALA A 72 8.06 1.78 7.74
CA ALA A 72 9.34 1.81 7.04
C ALA A 72 9.19 1.32 5.59
N ALA A 73 8.47 0.21 5.38
CA ALA A 73 8.18 -0.31 4.04
C ALA A 73 7.32 0.68 3.22
N ALA A 74 6.33 1.30 3.84
CA ALA A 74 5.48 2.30 3.19
C ALA A 74 6.27 3.53 2.75
N MET A 75 7.18 4.02 3.58
CA MET A 75 8.06 5.14 3.23
C MET A 75 9.02 4.80 2.10
N ALA A 76 9.59 3.60 2.13
CA ALA A 76 10.45 3.11 1.05
C ALA A 76 9.67 3.01 -0.27
N ALA A 77 8.44 2.49 -0.23
CA ALA A 77 7.57 2.41 -1.40
C ALA A 77 7.23 3.80 -1.96
N ALA A 78 6.90 4.76 -1.10
CA ALA A 78 6.63 6.14 -1.50
C ALA A 78 7.83 6.80 -2.17
N THR A 79 9.02 6.61 -1.60
CA THR A 79 10.28 7.10 -2.18
C THR A 79 10.55 6.48 -3.55
N GLY A 80 10.32 5.16 -3.68
CA GLY A 80 10.47 4.44 -4.94
C GLY A 80 9.50 4.93 -6.02
N ILE A 81 8.24 5.12 -5.69
CA ILE A 81 7.22 5.65 -6.61
C ILE A 81 7.60 7.05 -7.08
N HIS A 82 8.04 7.90 -6.16
CA HIS A 82 8.48 9.26 -6.50
C HIS A 82 9.67 9.24 -7.47
N ALA A 83 10.64 8.39 -7.21
CA ALA A 83 11.82 8.23 -8.06
C ALA A 83 11.45 7.77 -9.48
N VAL A 84 10.58 6.76 -9.59
CA VAL A 84 10.12 6.24 -10.89
C VAL A 84 9.37 7.31 -11.68
N ASN A 85 8.51 8.09 -11.04
CA ASN A 85 7.74 9.15 -11.69
C ASN A 85 8.60 10.33 -12.15
N ASN A 86 9.73 10.60 -11.49
CA ASN A 86 10.58 11.76 -11.78
C ASN A 86 11.85 11.42 -12.56
N LEU A 87 12.21 10.14 -12.68
CA LEU A 87 13.45 9.67 -13.31
C LEU A 87 13.21 8.81 -14.56
N ASP A 88 12.16 9.07 -15.32
CA ASP A 88 11.79 8.36 -16.55
C ASP A 88 11.74 6.83 -16.42
N GLY A 89 11.25 6.35 -15.29
CA GLY A 89 11.18 4.92 -15.01
C GLY A 89 12.55 4.31 -14.73
N GLY A 90 12.73 3.73 -13.59
CA GLY A 90 14.00 3.09 -13.21
C GLY A 90 14.41 2.02 -14.20
N LYS A 91 15.70 1.92 -14.49
CA LYS A 91 16.23 0.83 -15.28
C LYS A 91 16.33 -0.43 -14.45
N ILE A 92 15.68 -1.47 -14.90
CA ILE A 92 15.86 -2.79 -14.32
C ILE A 92 17.17 -3.35 -14.85
N ALA A 93 18.11 -3.60 -13.95
CA ALA A 93 19.40 -4.18 -14.28
C ALA A 93 19.55 -5.54 -13.61
N SER A 94 20.12 -6.51 -14.32
CA SER A 94 20.45 -7.80 -13.73
C SER A 94 21.64 -7.67 -12.78
N LEU A 95 21.78 -8.63 -11.88
CA LEU A 95 22.96 -8.70 -11.00
C LEU A 95 24.25 -8.76 -11.81
N GLN A 96 24.25 -9.50 -12.92
CA GLN A 96 25.39 -9.63 -13.82
C GLN A 96 25.78 -8.29 -14.46
N GLU A 97 24.80 -7.49 -14.88
CA GLU A 97 25.06 -6.16 -15.42
C GLU A 97 25.68 -5.24 -14.37
N LEU A 98 25.15 -5.25 -13.14
CA LEU A 98 25.70 -4.47 -12.04
C LEU A 98 27.12 -4.92 -11.69
N HIS A 99 27.37 -6.22 -11.68
CA HIS A 99 28.68 -6.79 -11.38
C HIS A 99 29.73 -6.41 -12.43
N SER A 100 29.37 -6.38 -13.72
CA SER A 100 30.27 -6.00 -14.80
C SER A 100 30.77 -4.55 -14.71
N ARG A 101 30.06 -3.67 -13.99
CA ARG A 101 30.44 -2.27 -13.74
C ARG A 101 31.43 -2.11 -12.59
N ILE A 102 31.66 -3.15 -11.81
CA ILE A 102 32.61 -3.17 -10.70
C ILE A 102 33.94 -3.66 -11.26
N LYS A 103 34.95 -2.79 -11.19
CA LYS A 103 36.31 -3.14 -11.62
C LYS A 103 37.15 -3.65 -10.46
#